data_b3495c82eb99f82fba0135d8d6f9e303
#
_entry.id   b3495c82eb99f82fba0135d8d6f9e303
#
_cell.length_a   1.000
_cell.length_b   1.000
_cell.length_c   1.000
_cell.angle_alpha   90.00
_cell.angle_beta   90.00
_cell.angle_gamma   90.00
#
_symmetry.space_group_name_H-M   'P 1'
#
loop_
_entity.id
_entity.type
_entity.pdbx_description
1 polymer ?
#
loop_
_entity_poly.entity_id
_entity_poly.type
_entity_poly.pdbx_seq_one_letter_code
_entity_poly.pdbx_strand_id
1 'polypeptide(L)'
;MSTPGGVKEAQAREWNRWAVEELSGAALGDARLDTRLVTILSSFMGAPEGSISRASGNWTRSKAAYRFFDNPKVEPEAIYERHRQSVLQRAQGEPVVLAIGDTTQLDYTSHPNTDGTGPLSDLNHYGLHVQPSLAVTPQRVPLGLVGQHIWVRDVESFGQSQTKEAKQRPITEKESVKWLESFEAGERFQEELGSSGTRVISVFDREGDVFEVLQRARRPGTKSGLLVRANWDRRLENAEEHVWEFMEKQPLSGTLTITVPRRVGSKERTADLEVRFAEVTVLPPKTRKVDDRTPVSAFCVHAIEVDPPEHSEPIRWMLFTTEAVRNFDDACERIQWYTCRWMVELFFKILKSGCKAEERQLETAERLKRCLALDCIVAWRVLYLTTKGREVPDLPCTVVFEEHEWKGAWAFVHRTTKVPEETPKLQDMVRLLGRLGGHLGRKQDKQPGSMTLWRGLQRLPDLAGMWLLFNGQIATEEN
;
A
#
# COMPACT_ATOMS: atom_id res chain seq x y z
N MET A 1 17.52 -41.53 5.62
CA MET A 1 17.27 -40.30 6.44
C MET A 1 17.57 -39.10 5.57
N SER A 2 16.58 -38.63 4.84
CA SER A 2 16.72 -37.49 3.92
C SER A 2 16.93 -36.20 4.72
N THR A 3 17.98 -35.47 4.39
CA THR A 3 18.39 -34.25 5.08
C THR A 3 17.31 -33.15 4.94
N PRO A 4 17.16 -32.29 5.96
CA PRO A 4 16.23 -31.12 5.93
C PRO A 4 16.52 -30.10 4.80
N GLY A 5 17.53 -30.34 3.99
CA GLY A 5 17.98 -29.46 2.91
C GLY A 5 17.02 -29.37 1.72
N GLY A 6 16.49 -30.48 1.23
CA GLY A 6 15.71 -30.52 -0.01
C GLY A 6 14.36 -29.77 0.05
N VAL A 7 13.71 -29.73 1.21
CA VAL A 7 12.44 -29.00 1.42
C VAL A 7 12.69 -27.47 1.40
N LYS A 8 13.79 -27.03 2.01
CA LYS A 8 14.19 -25.61 2.00
C LYS A 8 14.60 -25.12 0.60
N GLU A 9 15.10 -26.02 -0.25
CA GLU A 9 15.49 -25.68 -1.63
C GLU A 9 14.28 -25.51 -2.57
N ALA A 10 13.25 -26.36 -2.46
CA ALA A 10 12.02 -26.19 -3.24
C ALA A 10 11.28 -24.89 -2.88
N GLN A 11 11.22 -24.56 -1.60
CA GLN A 11 10.67 -23.31 -1.07
C GLN A 11 11.45 -22.07 -1.55
N ALA A 12 12.79 -22.15 -1.53
CA ALA A 12 13.62 -21.07 -2.04
C ALA A 12 13.40 -20.86 -3.56
N ARG A 13 13.03 -21.92 -4.31
CA ARG A 13 12.75 -21.84 -5.75
C ARG A 13 11.47 -21.05 -6.05
N GLU A 14 10.44 -21.19 -5.24
CA GLU A 14 9.14 -20.53 -5.47
C GLU A 14 9.18 -19.02 -5.16
N TRP A 15 9.64 -18.65 -3.95
CA TRP A 15 9.85 -17.25 -3.62
C TRP A 15 10.87 -16.60 -4.57
N ASN A 16 11.83 -17.40 -5.05
CA ASN A 16 12.78 -16.96 -6.04
C ASN A 16 12.11 -16.71 -7.40
N ARG A 17 11.15 -17.55 -7.83
CA ARG A 17 10.41 -17.35 -9.09
C ARG A 17 9.65 -16.04 -9.06
N TRP A 18 8.83 -15.78 -8.01
CA TRP A 18 8.13 -14.51 -7.87
C TRP A 18 9.11 -13.34 -7.79
N ALA A 19 10.18 -13.44 -7.00
CA ALA A 19 11.17 -12.37 -6.87
C ALA A 19 11.88 -12.08 -8.19
N VAL A 20 12.14 -13.11 -9.03
CA VAL A 20 12.65 -12.98 -10.39
C VAL A 20 11.66 -12.23 -11.27
N GLU A 21 10.40 -12.64 -11.29
CA GLU A 21 9.32 -11.99 -12.07
C GLU A 21 9.16 -10.52 -11.65
N GLU A 22 9.26 -10.22 -10.36
CA GLU A 22 9.04 -8.88 -9.81
C GLU A 22 10.22 -7.94 -10.03
N LEU A 23 11.47 -8.39 -9.78
CA LEU A 23 12.65 -7.50 -9.75
C LEU A 23 13.79 -7.87 -10.71
N SER A 24 13.67 -8.92 -11.50
CA SER A 24 14.70 -9.21 -12.49
C SER A 24 14.82 -8.08 -13.52
N GLY A 25 16.05 -7.65 -13.78
CA GLY A 25 16.32 -6.53 -14.68
C GLY A 25 16.18 -5.14 -14.04
N ALA A 26 16.39 -5.04 -12.72
CA ALA A 26 16.36 -3.77 -11.98
C ALA A 26 17.47 -2.77 -12.42
N ALA A 27 18.42 -3.22 -13.26
CA ALA A 27 19.45 -2.37 -13.85
C ALA A 27 20.28 -1.58 -12.82
N LEU A 28 20.70 -2.22 -11.72
CA LEU A 28 21.55 -1.61 -10.69
C LEU A 28 23.00 -1.35 -11.14
N GLY A 29 23.28 -1.49 -12.44
CA GLY A 29 24.59 -1.25 -13.02
C GLY A 29 25.61 -2.40 -12.86
N ASP A 30 25.25 -3.48 -12.16
CA ASP A 30 26.06 -4.70 -12.00
C ASP A 30 25.15 -5.92 -11.87
N ALA A 31 25.25 -6.88 -12.78
CA ALA A 31 24.45 -8.10 -12.80
C ALA A 31 24.51 -8.90 -11.49
N ARG A 32 25.62 -8.79 -10.74
CA ARG A 32 25.73 -9.40 -9.41
C ARG A 32 24.85 -8.71 -8.38
N LEU A 33 24.62 -7.39 -8.51
CA LEU A 33 23.68 -6.65 -7.66
C LEU A 33 22.25 -7.04 -8.00
N ASP A 34 21.90 -7.16 -9.29
CA ASP A 34 20.57 -7.58 -9.74
C ASP A 34 20.23 -9.00 -9.23
N THR A 35 21.16 -9.94 -9.36
CA THR A 35 20.99 -11.31 -8.81
C THR A 35 20.84 -11.29 -7.29
N ARG A 36 21.59 -10.44 -6.59
CA ARG A 36 21.53 -10.32 -5.13
C ARG A 36 20.23 -9.68 -4.66
N LEU A 37 19.73 -8.68 -5.37
CA LEU A 37 18.44 -8.04 -5.12
C LEU A 37 17.32 -9.09 -5.11
N VAL A 38 17.22 -9.89 -6.15
CA VAL A 38 16.25 -11.00 -6.27
C VAL A 38 16.40 -11.99 -5.11
N THR A 39 17.64 -12.37 -4.77
CA THR A 39 17.91 -13.30 -3.67
C THR A 39 17.47 -12.75 -2.32
N ILE A 40 17.70 -11.45 -2.05
CA ILE A 40 17.28 -10.81 -0.80
C ILE A 40 15.76 -10.70 -0.75
N LEU A 41 15.10 -10.27 -1.83
CA LEU A 41 13.64 -10.21 -1.89
C LEU A 41 13.00 -11.57 -1.62
N SER A 42 13.52 -12.63 -2.26
CA SER A 42 13.07 -14.01 -2.02
C SER A 42 13.25 -14.42 -0.55
N SER A 43 14.39 -14.08 0.05
CA SER A 43 14.68 -14.37 1.46
C SER A 43 13.75 -13.60 2.41
N PHE A 44 13.48 -12.32 2.14
CA PHE A 44 12.57 -11.50 2.93
C PHE A 44 11.14 -12.00 2.81
N MET A 45 10.72 -12.43 1.62
CA MET A 45 9.40 -13.03 1.45
C MET A 45 9.24 -14.35 2.21
N GLY A 46 10.30 -15.15 2.31
CA GLY A 46 10.31 -16.40 3.09
C GLY A 46 10.29 -16.19 4.61
N ALA A 47 10.80 -15.05 5.12
CA ALA A 47 10.84 -14.73 6.54
C ALA A 47 10.73 -13.21 6.79
N PRO A 48 9.62 -12.55 6.48
CA PRO A 48 9.51 -11.09 6.51
C PRO A 48 9.65 -10.49 7.91
N GLU A 49 9.14 -11.16 8.94
CA GLU A 49 9.33 -10.74 10.34
C GLU A 49 10.75 -11.03 10.88
N GLY A 50 11.59 -11.72 10.10
CA GLY A 50 12.93 -12.09 10.50
C GLY A 50 13.91 -10.91 10.39
N SER A 51 14.92 -10.87 11.27
CA SER A 51 16.08 -10.01 11.03
C SER A 51 16.70 -10.35 9.67
N ILE A 52 17.51 -9.44 9.11
CA ILE A 52 18.24 -9.69 7.85
C ILE A 52 19.03 -11.01 7.92
N SER A 53 19.69 -11.27 9.05
CA SER A 53 20.43 -12.51 9.26
C SER A 53 19.55 -13.75 9.29
N ARG A 54 18.41 -13.70 9.98
CA ARG A 54 17.45 -14.81 10.03
C ARG A 54 16.85 -15.09 8.66
N ALA A 55 16.41 -14.06 7.94
CA ALA A 55 15.85 -14.19 6.59
C ALA A 55 16.87 -14.76 5.60
N SER A 56 18.14 -14.38 5.72
CA SER A 56 19.23 -14.86 4.85
C SER A 56 19.59 -16.36 5.09
N GLY A 57 19.27 -16.92 6.25
CA GLY A 57 19.44 -18.34 6.57
C GLY A 57 20.88 -18.81 6.84
N ASN A 58 21.91 -18.10 6.36
CA ASN A 58 23.31 -18.42 6.64
C ASN A 58 24.19 -17.15 6.63
N TRP A 59 25.40 -17.27 7.20
CA TRP A 59 26.35 -16.17 7.34
C TRP A 59 26.76 -15.52 6.01
N THR A 60 27.04 -16.33 4.99
CA THR A 60 27.48 -15.82 3.68
C THR A 60 26.42 -14.95 3.02
N ARG A 61 25.15 -15.38 3.03
CA ARG A 61 24.03 -14.62 2.50
C ARG A 61 23.73 -13.37 3.34
N SER A 62 23.82 -13.47 4.68
CA SER A 62 23.68 -12.32 5.57
C SER A 62 24.71 -11.24 5.28
N LYS A 63 26.00 -11.62 5.21
CA LYS A 63 27.08 -10.70 4.86
C LYS A 63 26.88 -10.07 3.49
N ALA A 64 26.36 -10.85 2.52
CA ALA A 64 26.07 -10.36 1.19
C ALA A 64 24.90 -9.36 1.16
N ALA A 65 23.86 -9.55 2.00
CA ALA A 65 22.74 -8.62 2.15
C ALA A 65 23.19 -7.31 2.81
N TYR A 66 23.95 -7.35 3.90
CA TYR A 66 24.48 -6.13 4.52
C TYR A 66 25.38 -5.33 3.56
N ARG A 67 26.24 -5.98 2.78
CA ARG A 67 27.05 -5.34 1.73
C ARG A 67 26.20 -4.76 0.60
N PHE A 68 25.08 -5.36 0.30
CA PHE A 68 24.13 -4.84 -0.68
C PHE A 68 23.51 -3.52 -0.19
N PHE A 69 23.03 -3.48 1.06
CA PHE A 69 22.45 -2.27 1.63
C PHE A 69 23.49 -1.17 1.90
N ASP A 70 24.75 -1.53 2.06
CA ASP A 70 25.86 -0.59 2.22
C ASP A 70 26.34 0.02 0.89
N ASN A 71 25.99 -0.58 -0.22
CA ASN A 71 26.50 -0.16 -1.54
C ASN A 71 25.77 1.10 -2.04
N PRO A 72 26.48 2.25 -2.21
CA PRO A 72 25.84 3.48 -2.68
C PRO A 72 25.32 3.42 -4.12
N LYS A 73 25.73 2.41 -4.92
CA LYS A 73 25.17 2.18 -6.26
C LYS A 73 23.77 1.57 -6.24
N VAL A 74 23.32 1.08 -5.09
CA VAL A 74 21.97 0.56 -4.93
C VAL A 74 21.04 1.74 -4.60
N GLU A 75 20.41 2.26 -5.62
CA GLU A 75 19.43 3.34 -5.48
C GLU A 75 18.04 2.73 -5.24
N PRO A 76 17.31 3.12 -4.17
CA PRO A 76 15.95 2.66 -3.92
C PRO A 76 15.02 2.89 -5.11
N GLU A 77 15.20 4.00 -5.82
CA GLU A 77 14.43 4.40 -7.00
C GLU A 77 14.53 3.37 -8.12
N ALA A 78 15.70 2.78 -8.37
CA ALA A 78 15.89 1.74 -9.38
C ALA A 78 15.12 0.45 -9.03
N ILE A 79 15.03 0.11 -7.72
CA ILE A 79 14.24 -1.03 -7.22
C ILE A 79 12.75 -0.76 -7.46
N TYR A 80 12.28 0.43 -7.10
CA TYR A 80 10.87 0.82 -7.31
C TYR A 80 10.51 0.92 -8.77
N GLU A 81 11.40 1.43 -9.61
CA GLU A 81 11.21 1.50 -11.06
C GLU A 81 10.92 0.11 -11.64
N ARG A 82 11.72 -0.89 -11.29
CA ARG A 82 11.49 -2.25 -11.78
C ARG A 82 10.20 -2.87 -11.24
N HIS A 83 9.89 -2.63 -9.95
CA HIS A 83 8.62 -3.04 -9.37
C HIS A 83 7.43 -2.38 -10.10
N ARG A 84 7.52 -1.08 -10.40
CA ARG A 84 6.50 -0.33 -11.13
C ARG A 84 6.22 -0.89 -12.52
N GLN A 85 7.23 -1.39 -13.23
CA GLN A 85 7.03 -2.09 -14.51
C GLN A 85 6.15 -3.35 -14.35
N SER A 86 6.29 -4.07 -13.27
CA SER A 86 5.41 -5.19 -12.94
C SER A 86 4.00 -4.73 -12.54
N VAL A 87 3.88 -3.57 -11.88
CA VAL A 87 2.56 -2.94 -11.58
C VAL A 87 1.85 -2.52 -12.86
N LEU A 88 2.56 -1.96 -13.85
CA LEU A 88 2.00 -1.60 -15.14
C LEU A 88 1.34 -2.80 -15.82
N GLN A 89 2.00 -3.96 -15.81
CA GLN A 89 1.44 -5.19 -16.38
C GLN A 89 0.16 -5.63 -15.65
N ARG A 90 0.14 -5.52 -14.32
CA ARG A 90 -1.06 -5.85 -13.51
C ARG A 90 -2.21 -4.86 -13.66
N ALA A 91 -1.91 -3.62 -14.01
CA ALA A 91 -2.90 -2.56 -14.21
C ALA A 91 -3.54 -2.58 -15.61
N GLN A 92 -2.90 -3.25 -16.57
CA GLN A 92 -3.46 -3.38 -17.92
C GLN A 92 -4.81 -4.09 -17.89
N GLY A 93 -5.81 -3.47 -18.51
CA GLY A 93 -7.19 -3.99 -18.56
C GLY A 93 -8.07 -3.58 -17.38
N GLU A 94 -7.51 -2.94 -16.34
CA GLU A 94 -8.31 -2.32 -15.28
C GLU A 94 -8.86 -0.97 -15.78
N PRO A 95 -10.18 -0.72 -15.70
CA PRO A 95 -10.73 0.57 -16.18
C PRO A 95 -10.28 1.75 -15.34
N VAL A 96 -10.09 1.53 -14.02
CA VAL A 96 -9.65 2.55 -13.06
C VAL A 96 -8.62 1.94 -12.11
N VAL A 97 -7.54 2.69 -11.87
CA VAL A 97 -6.55 2.41 -10.83
C VAL A 97 -6.45 3.61 -9.88
N LEU A 98 -6.61 3.36 -8.59
CA LEU A 98 -6.50 4.35 -7.53
C LEU A 98 -5.04 4.34 -7.02
N ALA A 99 -4.32 5.45 -7.19
CA ALA A 99 -3.00 5.65 -6.60
C ALA A 99 -3.16 6.30 -5.22
N ILE A 100 -3.20 5.48 -4.18
CA ILE A 100 -3.49 5.93 -2.82
C ILE A 100 -2.20 6.38 -2.14
N GLY A 101 -2.11 7.69 -1.85
CA GLY A 101 -1.01 8.28 -1.08
C GLY A 101 -1.39 8.50 0.37
N ASP A 102 -0.50 8.13 1.29
CA ASP A 102 -0.61 8.45 2.73
C ASP A 102 0.77 8.34 3.38
N THR A 103 0.96 8.98 4.54
CA THR A 103 2.24 9.02 5.23
C THR A 103 2.24 8.16 6.49
N THR A 104 3.31 7.40 6.69
CA THR A 104 3.58 6.75 7.98
C THR A 104 4.96 7.12 8.50
N GLN A 105 5.12 7.04 9.82
CA GLN A 105 6.40 7.18 10.51
C GLN A 105 6.92 5.79 10.84
N LEU A 106 8.20 5.55 10.68
CA LEU A 106 8.90 4.36 11.16
C LEU A 106 9.83 4.79 12.31
N ASP A 107 9.56 4.27 13.48
CA ASP A 107 10.24 4.64 14.72
C ASP A 107 11.48 3.77 14.93
N TYR A 108 12.64 4.41 14.95
CA TYR A 108 13.96 3.80 15.21
C TYR A 108 14.60 4.33 16.51
N THR A 109 13.82 4.93 17.41
CA THR A 109 14.31 5.44 18.70
C THR A 109 15.03 4.38 19.53
N SER A 110 14.58 3.13 19.44
CA SER A 110 15.22 1.98 20.08
C SER A 110 16.58 1.58 19.46
N HIS A 111 16.98 2.22 18.35
CA HIS A 111 18.23 1.97 17.62
C HIS A 111 19.15 3.22 17.64
N PRO A 112 19.66 3.64 18.80
CA PRO A 112 20.36 4.93 18.95
C PRO A 112 21.68 5.03 18.15
N ASN A 113 22.18 3.90 17.65
CA ASN A 113 23.40 3.85 16.82
C ASN A 113 23.10 3.96 15.32
N THR A 114 21.85 4.15 14.92
CA THR A 114 21.50 4.38 13.52
C THR A 114 21.66 5.86 13.18
N ASP A 115 22.69 6.16 12.43
CA ASP A 115 23.02 7.54 12.02
C ASP A 115 22.08 8.06 10.93
N GLY A 116 21.86 9.39 10.93
CA GLY A 116 21.07 10.06 9.91
C GLY A 116 19.54 9.90 10.03
N THR A 117 19.01 9.41 11.16
CA THR A 117 17.58 9.49 11.51
C THR A 117 17.22 10.89 12.01
N GLY A 118 15.94 11.27 11.94
CA GLY A 118 15.47 12.58 12.39
C GLY A 118 14.19 12.52 13.22
N PRO A 119 13.75 13.66 13.79
CA PRO A 119 12.59 13.70 14.66
C PRO A 119 11.31 13.31 13.94
N LEU A 120 10.46 12.55 14.62
CA LEU A 120 9.16 12.10 14.12
C LEU A 120 8.04 13.08 14.50
N SER A 121 7.23 12.75 15.50
CA SER A 121 6.15 13.61 16.02
C SER A 121 6.64 14.58 17.09
N ASP A 122 7.75 14.27 17.75
CA ASP A 122 8.40 15.08 18.77
C ASP A 122 9.93 14.81 18.78
N LEU A 123 10.67 15.52 19.65
CA LEU A 123 12.12 15.41 19.77
C LEU A 123 12.60 14.19 20.59
N ASN A 124 11.71 13.35 21.08
CA ASN A 124 12.06 12.12 21.79
C ASN A 124 12.00 10.89 20.88
N HIS A 125 11.36 11.00 19.73
CA HIS A 125 11.19 9.91 18.78
C HIS A 125 11.92 10.22 17.47
N TYR A 126 12.80 9.31 17.06
CA TYR A 126 13.66 9.46 15.88
C TYR A 126 13.41 8.34 14.88
N GLY A 127 13.41 8.69 13.61
CA GLY A 127 13.17 7.69 12.55
C GLY A 127 13.07 8.28 11.15
N LEU A 128 12.23 7.66 10.36
CA LEU A 128 12.00 7.96 8.94
C LEU A 128 10.52 8.17 8.68
N HIS A 129 10.20 9.04 7.73
CA HIS A 129 8.87 9.18 7.18
C HIS A 129 8.81 8.44 5.84
N VAL A 130 7.72 7.74 5.61
CA VAL A 130 7.50 6.95 4.39
C VAL A 130 6.13 7.30 3.81
N GLN A 131 6.09 7.71 2.56
CA GLN A 131 4.86 7.98 1.80
C GLN A 131 4.85 7.13 0.52
N PRO A 132 4.21 5.96 0.53
CA PRO A 132 3.96 5.19 -0.66
C PRO A 132 2.81 5.78 -1.47
N SER A 133 2.81 5.52 -2.77
CA SER A 133 1.65 5.61 -3.64
C SER A 133 1.23 4.20 -4.03
N LEU A 134 0.24 3.66 -3.32
CA LEU A 134 -0.25 2.28 -3.49
C LEU A 134 -1.30 2.21 -4.58
N ALA A 135 -1.04 1.49 -5.67
CA ALA A 135 -2.02 1.23 -6.71
C ALA A 135 -3.02 0.17 -6.26
N VAL A 136 -4.31 0.49 -6.34
CA VAL A 136 -5.43 -0.37 -5.91
C VAL A 136 -6.57 -0.26 -6.93
N THR A 137 -7.24 -1.37 -7.25
CA THR A 137 -8.48 -1.28 -8.04
C THR A 137 -9.66 -0.78 -7.17
N PRO A 138 -10.75 -0.26 -7.75
CA PRO A 138 -11.98 0.05 -7.01
C PRO A 138 -12.54 -1.15 -6.22
N GLN A 139 -12.22 -2.38 -6.62
CA GLN A 139 -12.56 -3.62 -5.93
C GLN A 139 -11.54 -3.96 -4.82
N ARG A 140 -10.68 -3.01 -4.46
CA ARG A 140 -9.68 -3.12 -3.38
C ARG A 140 -8.58 -4.15 -3.60
N VAL A 141 -8.26 -4.51 -4.85
CA VAL A 141 -7.12 -5.36 -5.17
C VAL A 141 -5.85 -4.51 -5.24
N PRO A 142 -4.83 -4.71 -4.36
CA PRO A 142 -3.61 -3.91 -4.38
C PRO A 142 -2.66 -4.40 -5.48
N LEU A 143 -2.43 -3.59 -6.50
CA LEU A 143 -1.62 -3.94 -7.68
C LEU A 143 -0.11 -3.78 -7.45
N GLY A 144 0.31 -2.88 -6.57
CA GLY A 144 1.72 -2.59 -6.26
C GLY A 144 1.95 -1.14 -5.85
N LEU A 145 3.21 -0.76 -5.77
CA LEU A 145 3.62 0.62 -5.48
C LEU A 145 3.99 1.32 -6.79
N VAL A 146 3.37 2.45 -7.08
CA VAL A 146 3.67 3.27 -8.26
C VAL A 146 4.64 4.40 -7.96
N GLY A 147 4.85 4.68 -6.68
CA GLY A 147 5.81 5.65 -6.18
C GLY A 147 6.05 5.47 -4.68
N GLN A 148 7.17 6.01 -4.23
CA GLN A 148 7.48 6.08 -2.80
C GLN A 148 8.43 7.22 -2.53
N HIS A 149 8.15 7.97 -1.47
CA HIS A 149 9.03 9.00 -0.95
C HIS A 149 9.42 8.64 0.49
N ILE A 150 10.73 8.64 0.78
CA ILE A 150 11.26 8.39 2.13
C ILE A 150 12.17 9.55 2.51
N TRP A 151 11.85 10.22 3.61
CA TRP A 151 12.64 11.38 4.07
C TRP A 151 12.89 11.34 5.57
N VAL A 152 13.81 12.17 5.97
CA VAL A 152 14.17 12.44 7.36
C VAL A 152 13.92 13.93 7.61
N ARG A 153 13.29 14.26 8.73
CA ARG A 153 13.18 15.66 9.16
C ARG A 153 14.49 16.14 9.76
N ASP A 154 14.84 17.35 9.42
CA ASP A 154 15.96 18.02 10.04
C ASP A 154 15.60 18.53 11.43
N VAL A 155 16.49 18.28 12.41
CA VAL A 155 16.31 18.68 13.81
C VAL A 155 16.21 20.19 13.96
N GLU A 156 17.03 20.94 13.20
CA GLU A 156 17.09 22.42 13.33
C GLU A 156 15.80 23.09 12.83
N SER A 157 15.14 22.52 11.82
CA SER A 157 13.90 23.02 11.28
C SER A 157 12.64 22.46 11.93
N PHE A 158 12.79 21.49 12.83
CA PHE A 158 11.66 20.83 13.48
C PHE A 158 10.79 21.82 14.28
N GLY A 159 9.48 21.73 14.12
CA GLY A 159 8.51 22.61 14.80
C GLY A 159 8.35 24.01 14.18
N GLN A 160 9.14 24.38 13.18
CA GLN A 160 9.08 25.71 12.57
C GLN A 160 8.03 25.84 11.46
N SER A 161 7.28 24.80 11.12
CA SER A 161 6.32 24.79 10.00
C SER A 161 5.20 25.84 10.12
N GLN A 162 4.89 26.29 11.32
CA GLN A 162 3.86 27.28 11.60
C GLN A 162 4.36 28.74 11.60
N THR A 163 5.67 28.98 11.47
CA THR A 163 6.22 30.32 11.43
C THR A 163 5.74 31.08 10.19
N LYS A 164 5.77 32.40 10.27
CA LYS A 164 5.36 33.27 9.15
C LYS A 164 6.28 33.05 7.95
N GLU A 165 7.57 32.91 8.19
CA GLU A 165 8.61 32.64 7.20
C GLU A 165 8.38 31.29 6.50
N ALA A 166 8.10 30.23 7.26
CA ALA A 166 7.81 28.91 6.70
C ALA A 166 6.55 28.89 5.82
N LYS A 167 5.51 29.66 6.20
CA LYS A 167 4.30 29.80 5.38
C LYS A 167 4.56 30.49 4.05
N GLN A 168 5.58 31.35 3.96
CA GLN A 168 5.96 32.08 2.76
C GLN A 168 6.97 31.32 1.86
N ARG A 169 7.49 30.18 2.27
CA ARG A 169 8.34 29.34 1.40
C ARG A 169 7.52 28.77 0.23
N PRO A 170 8.13 28.52 -0.93
CA PRO A 170 7.48 27.77 -2.02
C PRO A 170 7.17 26.34 -1.59
N ILE A 171 6.29 25.65 -2.32
CA ILE A 171 5.90 24.26 -2.00
C ILE A 171 7.10 23.31 -2.01
N THR A 172 8.07 23.55 -2.89
CA THR A 172 9.30 22.74 -3.05
C THR A 172 10.20 22.74 -1.81
N GLU A 173 10.03 23.71 -0.91
CA GLU A 173 10.77 23.82 0.35
C GLU A 173 9.93 23.41 1.57
N LYS A 174 8.74 22.86 1.36
CA LYS A 174 7.82 22.41 2.41
C LYS A 174 7.69 20.90 2.41
N GLU A 175 7.51 20.31 3.58
CA GLU A 175 7.22 18.87 3.69
C GLU A 175 5.97 18.46 2.89
N SER A 176 5.03 19.38 2.67
CA SER A 176 3.84 19.13 1.85
C SER A 176 4.14 18.86 0.37
N VAL A 177 5.39 19.06 -0.10
CA VAL A 177 5.84 18.68 -1.46
C VAL A 177 5.63 17.20 -1.73
N LYS A 178 5.69 16.37 -0.70
CA LYS A 178 5.41 14.92 -0.78
C LYS A 178 4.09 14.59 -1.46
N TRP A 179 3.07 15.43 -1.31
CA TRP A 179 1.76 15.24 -1.96
C TRP A 179 1.82 15.54 -3.45
N LEU A 180 2.60 16.55 -3.82
CA LEU A 180 2.85 16.85 -5.23
C LEU A 180 3.64 15.71 -5.88
N GLU A 181 4.67 15.20 -5.21
CA GLU A 181 5.47 14.06 -5.68
C GLU A 181 4.63 12.77 -5.81
N SER A 182 3.71 12.51 -4.85
CA SER A 182 2.76 11.41 -4.96
C SER A 182 1.82 11.55 -6.15
N PHE A 183 1.35 12.78 -6.43
CA PHE A 183 0.53 13.04 -7.61
C PHE A 183 1.34 12.83 -8.90
N GLU A 184 2.57 13.35 -8.96
CA GLU A 184 3.48 13.15 -10.11
C GLU A 184 3.82 11.66 -10.35
N ALA A 185 3.89 10.86 -9.29
CA ALA A 185 4.06 9.41 -9.44
C ALA A 185 2.84 8.77 -10.11
N GLY A 186 1.62 9.18 -9.74
CA GLY A 186 0.38 8.76 -10.39
C GLY A 186 0.29 9.22 -11.85
N GLU A 187 0.72 10.45 -12.13
CA GLU A 187 0.74 11.02 -13.49
C GLU A 187 1.72 10.26 -14.39
N ARG A 188 2.94 10.01 -13.94
CA ARG A 188 3.92 9.19 -14.68
C ARG A 188 3.38 7.79 -14.95
N PHE A 189 2.75 7.17 -13.97
CA PHE A 189 2.13 5.86 -14.13
C PHE A 189 1.02 5.87 -15.19
N GLN A 190 0.18 6.92 -15.22
CA GLN A 190 -0.83 7.15 -16.26
C GLN A 190 -0.20 7.31 -17.65
N GLU A 191 0.89 8.06 -17.75
CA GLU A 191 1.60 8.27 -19.02
C GLU A 191 2.16 6.96 -19.57
N GLU A 192 2.74 6.12 -18.70
CA GLU A 192 3.31 4.82 -19.07
C GLU A 192 2.25 3.77 -19.44
N LEU A 193 1.04 3.84 -18.86
CA LEU A 193 -0.11 3.04 -19.28
C LEU A 193 -0.58 3.41 -20.70
N GLY A 194 -0.26 4.61 -21.18
CA GLY A 194 -0.49 5.06 -22.55
C GLY A 194 -1.95 4.91 -22.96
N SER A 195 -2.22 4.18 -24.05
CA SER A 195 -3.54 3.97 -24.64
C SER A 195 -4.27 2.72 -24.11
N SER A 196 -3.89 2.19 -22.93
CA SER A 196 -4.51 1.01 -22.33
C SER A 196 -6.00 1.17 -21.99
N GLY A 197 -6.52 2.41 -21.97
CA GLY A 197 -7.87 2.73 -21.50
C GLY A 197 -8.00 2.83 -20.00
N THR A 198 -6.96 2.53 -19.26
CA THR A 198 -6.90 2.63 -17.79
C THR A 198 -6.84 4.09 -17.34
N ARG A 199 -7.71 4.49 -16.41
CA ARG A 199 -7.70 5.81 -15.78
C ARG A 199 -7.03 5.74 -14.41
N VAL A 200 -5.98 6.52 -14.15
CA VAL A 200 -5.33 6.60 -12.84
C VAL A 200 -5.89 7.79 -12.07
N ILE A 201 -6.28 7.55 -10.81
CA ILE A 201 -6.80 8.56 -9.89
C ILE A 201 -5.93 8.58 -8.63
N SER A 202 -5.25 9.68 -8.37
CA SER A 202 -4.56 9.89 -7.09
C SER A 202 -5.58 10.15 -5.99
N VAL A 203 -5.51 9.37 -4.89
CA VAL A 203 -6.47 9.45 -3.77
C VAL A 203 -5.71 9.83 -2.50
N PHE A 204 -6.07 10.98 -1.91
CA PHE A 204 -5.40 11.53 -0.74
C PHE A 204 -6.37 11.83 0.40
N ASP A 205 -5.85 11.80 1.61
CA ASP A 205 -6.57 12.23 2.81
C ASP A 205 -6.54 13.76 2.98
N ARG A 206 -6.90 14.26 4.18
CA ARG A 206 -6.94 15.69 4.50
C ARG A 206 -5.57 16.37 4.39
N GLU A 207 -4.47 15.68 4.66
CA GLU A 207 -3.14 16.27 4.55
C GLU A 207 -2.77 16.57 3.09
N GLY A 208 -3.32 15.79 2.15
CA GLY A 208 -3.16 15.99 0.71
C GLY A 208 -3.97 17.14 0.12
N ASP A 209 -4.84 17.83 0.92
CA ASP A 209 -5.57 19.02 0.48
C ASP A 209 -4.63 20.24 0.35
N VAL A 210 -3.72 20.14 -0.59
CA VAL A 210 -2.72 21.17 -0.93
C VAL A 210 -3.16 21.87 -2.22
N PHE A 211 -3.23 23.20 -2.21
CA PHE A 211 -3.74 23.97 -3.35
C PHE A 211 -2.92 23.73 -4.62
N GLU A 212 -1.61 23.64 -4.52
CA GLU A 212 -0.70 23.38 -5.64
C GLU A 212 -0.91 21.97 -6.25
N VAL A 213 -1.38 21.01 -5.47
CA VAL A 213 -1.77 19.66 -5.99
C VAL A 213 -3.03 19.78 -6.82
N LEU A 214 -4.05 20.52 -6.35
CA LEU A 214 -5.27 20.81 -7.13
C LEU A 214 -4.93 21.53 -8.44
N GLN A 215 -4.06 22.53 -8.40
CA GLN A 215 -3.60 23.24 -9.60
C GLN A 215 -2.87 22.32 -10.57
N ARG A 216 -1.95 21.50 -10.05
CA ARG A 216 -1.19 20.56 -10.88
C ARG A 216 -2.11 19.55 -11.56
N ALA A 217 -3.13 19.06 -10.84
CA ALA A 217 -4.10 18.11 -11.37
C ALA A 217 -5.01 18.69 -12.46
N ARG A 218 -5.16 20.01 -12.52
CA ARG A 218 -5.94 20.74 -13.54
C ARG A 218 -5.08 21.41 -14.61
N ARG A 219 -3.76 21.24 -14.56
CA ARG A 219 -2.88 21.80 -15.59
C ARG A 219 -3.17 21.16 -16.94
N PRO A 220 -3.21 21.98 -18.04
CA PRO A 220 -3.37 21.42 -19.39
C PRO A 220 -2.33 20.34 -19.69
N GLY A 221 -2.77 19.22 -20.25
CA GLY A 221 -1.95 18.06 -20.55
C GLY A 221 -1.84 17.02 -19.43
N THR A 222 -2.34 17.29 -18.23
CA THR A 222 -2.43 16.28 -17.16
C THR A 222 -3.42 15.19 -17.55
N LYS A 223 -2.97 13.94 -17.44
CA LYS A 223 -3.73 12.76 -17.88
C LYS A 223 -4.34 11.99 -16.71
N SER A 224 -3.79 12.05 -15.50
CA SER A 224 -4.35 11.40 -14.32
C SER A 224 -5.39 12.27 -13.63
N GLY A 225 -6.23 11.66 -12.78
CA GLY A 225 -7.21 12.34 -11.95
C GLY A 225 -6.74 12.52 -10.51
N LEU A 226 -7.50 13.33 -9.77
CA LEU A 226 -7.32 13.56 -8.34
C LEU A 226 -8.64 13.38 -7.60
N LEU A 227 -8.58 12.75 -6.44
CA LEU A 227 -9.64 12.69 -5.43
C LEU A 227 -9.01 12.96 -4.06
N VAL A 228 -9.35 14.07 -3.42
CA VAL A 228 -8.77 14.46 -2.13
C VAL A 228 -9.84 14.88 -1.15
N ARG A 229 -9.71 14.45 0.11
CA ARG A 229 -10.59 14.93 1.17
C ARG A 229 -10.16 16.32 1.59
N ALA A 230 -11.10 17.27 1.53
CA ALA A 230 -10.86 18.65 1.93
C ALA A 230 -10.53 18.76 3.43
N ASN A 231 -9.53 19.55 3.73
CA ASN A 231 -9.14 19.99 5.07
C ASN A 231 -9.46 21.45 5.30
N TRP A 232 -9.43 22.24 4.23
CA TRP A 232 -9.59 23.69 4.29
C TRP A 232 -10.94 24.12 3.76
N ASP A 233 -11.62 25.01 4.51
CA ASP A 233 -12.83 25.69 4.05
C ASP A 233 -12.43 26.80 3.08
N ARG A 234 -12.36 26.44 1.79
CA ARG A 234 -11.82 27.31 0.73
C ARG A 234 -12.85 28.33 0.27
N ARG A 235 -12.37 29.52 -0.07
CA ARG A 235 -13.16 30.54 -0.76
C ARG A 235 -13.46 30.07 -2.17
N LEU A 236 -14.64 30.41 -2.65
CA LEU A 236 -15.10 30.16 -4.01
C LEU A 236 -15.03 31.45 -4.86
N GLU A 237 -14.87 31.27 -6.18
CA GLU A 237 -14.79 32.42 -7.09
C GLU A 237 -16.17 33.06 -7.32
N ASN A 238 -17.21 32.25 -7.44
CA ASN A 238 -18.56 32.64 -7.83
C ASN A 238 -19.57 32.58 -6.69
N ALA A 239 -19.13 32.56 -5.43
CA ALA A 239 -19.96 32.55 -4.24
C ALA A 239 -19.33 33.40 -3.14
N GLU A 240 -20.15 34.04 -2.30
CA GLU A 240 -19.68 34.74 -1.12
C GLU A 240 -19.31 33.78 0.00
N GLU A 241 -20.00 32.63 0.05
CA GLU A 241 -19.76 31.56 1.00
C GLU A 241 -18.46 30.81 0.72
N HIS A 242 -17.94 30.16 1.73
CA HIS A 242 -16.89 29.18 1.61
C HIS A 242 -17.49 27.80 1.23
N VAL A 243 -16.64 26.86 0.89
CA VAL A 243 -17.05 25.58 0.31
C VAL A 243 -17.98 24.76 1.20
N TRP A 244 -17.79 24.79 2.54
CA TRP A 244 -18.67 24.03 3.45
C TRP A 244 -20.11 24.52 3.39
N GLU A 245 -20.30 25.81 3.61
CA GLU A 245 -21.63 26.45 3.60
C GLU A 245 -22.29 26.36 2.23
N PHE A 246 -21.51 26.57 1.15
CA PHE A 246 -22.00 26.42 -0.22
C PHE A 246 -22.53 25.01 -0.47
N MET A 247 -21.78 23.98 -0.06
CA MET A 247 -22.18 22.58 -0.29
C MET A 247 -23.35 22.13 0.59
N GLU A 248 -23.52 22.67 1.78
CA GLU A 248 -24.67 22.39 2.65
C GLU A 248 -25.98 22.92 2.03
N LYS A 249 -25.93 23.99 1.26
CA LYS A 249 -27.07 24.57 0.54
C LYS A 249 -27.44 23.83 -0.75
N GLN A 250 -26.57 22.92 -1.25
CA GLN A 250 -26.86 22.16 -2.45
C GLN A 250 -28.00 21.15 -2.20
N PRO A 251 -28.82 20.84 -3.23
CA PRO A 251 -29.91 19.89 -3.09
C PRO A 251 -29.37 18.50 -2.72
N LEU A 252 -30.10 17.81 -1.84
CA LEU A 252 -29.86 16.40 -1.54
C LEU A 252 -30.06 15.58 -2.80
N SER A 253 -29.03 14.83 -3.23
CA SER A 253 -29.05 14.01 -4.43
C SER A 253 -29.46 12.58 -4.18
N GLY A 254 -29.28 12.08 -2.97
CA GLY A 254 -29.66 10.74 -2.53
C GLY A 254 -28.91 10.31 -1.27
N THR A 255 -29.15 9.05 -0.87
CA THR A 255 -28.51 8.41 0.28
C THR A 255 -27.72 7.18 -0.16
N LEU A 256 -26.46 7.08 0.28
CA LEU A 256 -25.57 5.96 0.00
C LEU A 256 -25.24 5.22 1.29
N THR A 257 -25.48 3.90 1.33
CA THR A 257 -25.03 3.05 2.42
C THR A 257 -23.60 2.57 2.17
N ILE A 258 -22.72 2.78 3.12
CA ILE A 258 -21.34 2.29 3.09
C ILE A 258 -21.04 1.37 4.28
N THR A 259 -20.04 0.50 4.11
CA THR A 259 -19.45 -0.27 5.23
C THR A 259 -18.28 0.49 5.82
N VAL A 260 -18.37 0.78 7.11
CA VAL A 260 -17.28 1.37 7.92
C VAL A 260 -16.47 0.22 8.52
N PRO A 261 -15.19 0.06 8.14
CA PRO A 261 -14.39 -1.03 8.66
C PRO A 261 -14.13 -0.88 10.17
N ARG A 262 -13.85 -2.02 10.81
CA ARG A 262 -13.49 -2.07 12.24
C ARG A 262 -12.25 -1.22 12.52
N ARG A 263 -12.34 -0.38 13.57
CA ARG A 263 -11.20 0.36 14.15
C ARG A 263 -10.91 -0.12 15.56
N VAL A 264 -9.80 0.34 16.16
CA VAL A 264 -9.51 0.12 17.57
C VAL A 264 -10.65 0.75 18.39
N GLY A 265 -11.32 -0.05 19.23
CA GLY A 265 -12.45 0.39 20.04
C GLY A 265 -13.83 0.40 19.36
N SER A 266 -13.93 0.16 18.05
CA SER A 266 -15.22 0.11 17.34
C SER A 266 -15.38 -1.15 16.48
N LYS A 267 -16.61 -1.67 16.41
CA LYS A 267 -16.98 -2.78 15.52
C LYS A 267 -17.21 -2.25 14.10
N GLU A 268 -17.08 -3.13 13.11
CA GLU A 268 -17.56 -2.88 11.76
C GLU A 268 -19.05 -2.55 11.77
N ARG A 269 -19.47 -1.54 11.03
CA ARG A 269 -20.87 -1.11 10.92
C ARG A 269 -21.21 -0.61 9.54
N THR A 270 -22.46 -0.48 9.23
CA THR A 270 -22.97 0.29 8.10
C THR A 270 -23.22 1.74 8.50
N ALA A 271 -23.14 2.64 7.54
CA ALA A 271 -23.48 4.06 7.70
C ALA A 271 -24.21 4.54 6.45
N ASP A 272 -25.32 5.23 6.65
CA ASP A 272 -26.06 5.88 5.58
C ASP A 272 -25.60 7.32 5.44
N LEU A 273 -25.18 7.71 4.23
CA LEU A 273 -24.64 9.01 3.93
C LEU A 273 -25.59 9.80 3.04
N GLU A 274 -26.04 10.96 3.48
CA GLU A 274 -26.64 11.95 2.59
C GLU A 274 -25.58 12.53 1.67
N VAL A 275 -25.85 12.54 0.35
CA VAL A 275 -24.89 12.94 -0.65
C VAL A 275 -25.40 14.19 -1.40
N ARG A 276 -24.52 15.20 -1.48
CA ARG A 276 -24.68 16.40 -2.31
C ARG A 276 -23.45 16.55 -3.19
N PHE A 277 -23.58 17.15 -4.36
CA PHE A 277 -22.44 17.46 -5.22
C PHE A 277 -22.65 18.75 -5.99
N ALA A 278 -21.56 19.41 -6.35
CA ALA A 278 -21.55 20.60 -7.21
C ALA A 278 -20.20 20.77 -7.90
N GLU A 279 -20.18 21.47 -9.01
CA GLU A 279 -18.96 22.04 -9.56
C GLU A 279 -18.62 23.33 -8.82
N VAL A 280 -17.37 23.51 -8.44
CA VAL A 280 -16.87 24.69 -7.72
C VAL A 280 -15.56 25.18 -8.29
N THR A 281 -15.32 26.49 -8.21
CA THR A 281 -14.02 27.09 -8.53
C THR A 281 -13.40 27.65 -7.25
N VAL A 282 -12.36 26.97 -6.76
CA VAL A 282 -11.69 27.32 -5.51
C VAL A 282 -10.61 28.39 -5.75
N LEU A 283 -10.58 29.38 -4.86
CA LEU A 283 -9.60 30.47 -4.91
C LEU A 283 -8.31 30.08 -4.16
N PRO A 284 -7.15 30.63 -4.58
CA PRO A 284 -5.90 30.44 -3.89
C PRO A 284 -5.94 30.99 -2.46
N PRO A 285 -5.18 30.39 -1.51
CA PRO A 285 -5.11 30.87 -0.14
C PRO A 285 -4.53 32.27 -0.06
N LYS A 286 -5.11 33.11 0.84
CA LYS A 286 -4.63 34.49 1.08
C LYS A 286 -3.40 34.54 2.01
N THR A 287 -3.31 33.59 2.95
CA THR A 287 -2.42 33.67 4.11
C THR A 287 -1.04 33.05 3.87
N ARG A 288 -0.82 32.40 2.74
CA ARG A 288 0.47 31.83 2.36
C ARG A 288 0.84 32.17 0.92
N LYS A 289 2.14 32.11 0.61
CA LYS A 289 2.62 32.26 -0.75
C LYS A 289 2.17 31.06 -1.60
N VAL A 290 1.67 31.35 -2.77
CA VAL A 290 1.39 30.41 -3.86
C VAL A 290 1.94 31.07 -5.12
N ASP A 291 2.76 30.35 -5.86
CA ASP A 291 3.45 30.92 -7.03
C ASP A 291 2.47 31.21 -8.17
N ASP A 292 1.49 30.34 -8.38
CA ASP A 292 0.40 30.54 -9.31
C ASP A 292 -0.91 30.82 -8.53
N ARG A 293 -1.55 31.93 -8.81
CA ARG A 293 -2.78 32.37 -8.16
C ARG A 293 -4.05 32.12 -9.00
N THR A 294 -3.95 31.35 -10.05
CA THR A 294 -5.09 30.99 -10.89
C THR A 294 -6.09 30.15 -10.06
N PRO A 295 -7.38 30.52 -10.07
CA PRO A 295 -8.44 29.69 -9.48
C PRO A 295 -8.49 28.30 -10.10
N VAL A 296 -8.97 27.32 -9.34
CA VAL A 296 -9.02 25.91 -9.76
C VAL A 296 -10.45 25.41 -9.76
N SER A 297 -10.97 25.01 -10.93
CA SER A 297 -12.25 24.34 -11.04
C SER A 297 -12.12 22.86 -10.63
N ALA A 298 -13.04 22.39 -9.82
CA ALA A 298 -13.13 21.01 -9.36
C ALA A 298 -14.60 20.64 -9.13
N PHE A 299 -14.88 19.34 -9.12
CA PHE A 299 -16.14 18.85 -8.57
C PHE A 299 -15.98 18.58 -7.08
N CYS A 300 -17.01 18.90 -6.32
CA CYS A 300 -17.08 18.68 -4.90
C CYS A 300 -18.20 17.71 -4.57
N VAL A 301 -17.90 16.69 -3.75
CA VAL A 301 -18.87 15.72 -3.23
C VAL A 301 -18.90 15.86 -1.72
N HIS A 302 -20.07 16.15 -1.17
CA HIS A 302 -20.31 16.26 0.27
C HIS A 302 -21.13 15.08 0.73
N ALA A 303 -20.59 14.28 1.65
CA ALA A 303 -21.24 13.11 2.22
C ALA A 303 -21.27 13.20 3.73
N ILE A 304 -22.47 13.17 4.32
CA ILE A 304 -22.71 13.29 5.77
C ILE A 304 -23.50 12.08 6.24
N GLU A 305 -23.03 11.46 7.32
CA GLU A 305 -23.72 10.35 7.96
C GLU A 305 -25.00 10.83 8.66
N VAL A 306 -26.09 10.11 8.35
CA VAL A 306 -27.38 10.28 9.00
C VAL A 306 -27.45 9.34 10.21
N ASP A 307 -27.97 9.83 11.32
CA ASP A 307 -28.18 9.05 12.55
C ASP A 307 -26.93 8.25 13.01
N PRO A 308 -25.78 8.91 13.22
CA PRO A 308 -24.58 8.24 13.68
C PRO A 308 -24.82 7.58 15.04
N PRO A 309 -24.17 6.43 15.34
CA PRO A 309 -24.29 5.79 16.64
C PRO A 309 -23.89 6.74 17.78
N GLU A 310 -24.58 6.61 18.91
CA GLU A 310 -24.29 7.36 20.12
C GLU A 310 -22.81 7.24 20.51
N HIS A 311 -22.17 8.35 20.86
CA HIS A 311 -20.71 8.45 21.14
C HIS A 311 -19.76 8.21 19.95
N SER A 312 -20.25 8.19 18.70
CA SER A 312 -19.43 8.14 17.51
C SER A 312 -19.36 9.50 16.82
N GLU A 313 -18.17 9.90 16.35
CA GLU A 313 -18.10 11.04 15.44
C GLU A 313 -18.75 10.67 14.10
N PRO A 314 -19.69 11.49 13.59
CA PRO A 314 -20.32 11.24 12.30
C PRO A 314 -19.30 11.31 11.17
N ILE A 315 -19.50 10.49 10.16
CA ILE A 315 -18.75 10.61 8.93
C ILE A 315 -19.15 11.91 8.24
N ARG A 316 -18.18 12.77 8.01
CA ARG A 316 -18.32 14.00 7.22
C ARG A 316 -17.19 14.07 6.22
N TRP A 317 -17.50 13.83 4.96
CA TRP A 317 -16.52 13.91 3.89
C TRP A 317 -16.89 15.03 2.92
N MET A 318 -15.95 15.93 2.73
CA MET A 318 -15.93 16.89 1.65
C MET A 318 -14.81 16.47 0.72
N LEU A 319 -15.14 16.03 -0.49
CA LEU A 319 -14.19 15.45 -1.43
C LEU A 319 -14.08 16.37 -2.65
N PHE A 320 -12.87 16.87 -2.94
CA PHE A 320 -12.58 17.50 -4.23
C PHE A 320 -12.09 16.46 -5.22
N THR A 321 -12.57 16.53 -6.46
CA THR A 321 -12.11 15.67 -7.54
C THR A 321 -12.01 16.41 -8.87
N THR A 322 -11.09 15.97 -9.70
CA THR A 322 -10.97 16.41 -11.10
C THR A 322 -11.90 15.63 -12.03
N GLU A 323 -12.42 14.50 -11.58
CA GLU A 323 -13.33 13.66 -12.35
C GLU A 323 -14.74 14.25 -12.31
N ALA A 324 -15.43 14.25 -13.46
CA ALA A 324 -16.76 14.80 -13.56
C ALA A 324 -17.75 14.09 -12.63
N VAL A 325 -18.60 14.89 -11.96
CA VAL A 325 -19.72 14.41 -11.13
C VAL A 325 -20.99 15.08 -11.65
N ARG A 326 -21.78 14.36 -12.42
CA ARG A 326 -22.97 14.88 -13.13
C ARG A 326 -24.28 14.40 -12.56
N ASN A 327 -24.23 13.32 -11.78
CA ASN A 327 -25.38 12.64 -11.19
C ASN A 327 -25.01 11.97 -9.88
N PHE A 328 -26.01 11.37 -9.22
CA PHE A 328 -25.82 10.68 -7.94
C PHE A 328 -24.89 9.47 -8.06
N ASP A 329 -24.94 8.71 -9.15
CA ASP A 329 -24.10 7.52 -9.34
C ASP A 329 -22.63 7.90 -9.45
N ASP A 330 -22.30 8.99 -10.17
CA ASP A 330 -20.94 9.54 -10.23
C ASP A 330 -20.44 9.91 -8.82
N ALA A 331 -21.28 10.57 -8.01
CA ALA A 331 -20.93 10.96 -6.65
C ALA A 331 -20.70 9.73 -5.77
N CYS A 332 -21.55 8.71 -5.86
CA CYS A 332 -21.40 7.44 -5.16
C CYS A 332 -20.08 6.73 -5.53
N GLU A 333 -19.74 6.72 -6.81
CA GLU A 333 -18.48 6.13 -7.27
C GLU A 333 -17.27 6.84 -6.66
N ARG A 334 -17.25 8.19 -6.59
CA ARG A 334 -16.14 8.95 -5.94
C ARG A 334 -16.06 8.65 -4.45
N ILE A 335 -17.19 8.50 -3.77
CA ILE A 335 -17.22 8.08 -2.36
C ILE A 335 -16.65 6.66 -2.21
N GLN A 336 -17.04 5.72 -3.08
CA GLN A 336 -16.52 4.35 -3.07
C GLN A 336 -15.01 4.32 -3.30
N TRP A 337 -14.49 5.10 -4.26
CA TRP A 337 -13.04 5.24 -4.45
C TRP A 337 -12.33 5.75 -3.20
N TYR A 338 -12.92 6.76 -2.54
CA TYR A 338 -12.33 7.28 -1.31
C TYR A 338 -12.31 6.23 -0.18
N THR A 339 -13.31 5.35 -0.10
CA THR A 339 -13.29 4.25 0.88
C THR A 339 -12.11 3.29 0.69
N CYS A 340 -11.57 3.16 -0.54
CA CYS A 340 -10.40 2.33 -0.83
C CYS A 340 -9.12 2.87 -0.18
N ARG A 341 -9.09 4.16 0.25
CA ARG A 341 -7.95 4.74 0.97
C ARG A 341 -7.52 3.92 2.17
N TRP A 342 -8.47 3.24 2.83
CA TRP A 342 -8.16 2.35 3.96
C TRP A 342 -7.14 1.24 3.63
N MET A 343 -6.94 0.91 2.37
CA MET A 343 -5.98 -0.11 1.96
C MET A 343 -4.53 0.26 2.32
N VAL A 344 -4.19 1.55 2.33
CA VAL A 344 -2.85 2.00 2.73
C VAL A 344 -2.60 1.81 4.23
N GLU A 345 -3.63 1.93 5.07
CA GLU A 345 -3.51 1.67 6.53
C GLU A 345 -3.28 0.16 6.80
N LEU A 346 -3.89 -0.72 6.01
CA LEU A 346 -3.59 -2.16 6.05
C LEU A 346 -2.17 -2.45 5.59
N PHE A 347 -1.70 -1.77 4.54
CA PHE A 347 -0.31 -1.84 4.08
C PHE A 347 0.66 -1.41 5.19
N PHE A 348 0.42 -0.28 5.85
CA PHE A 348 1.25 0.18 6.97
C PHE A 348 1.28 -0.81 8.14
N LYS A 349 0.14 -1.39 8.46
CA LYS A 349 0.06 -2.43 9.49
C LYS A 349 0.92 -3.65 9.14
N ILE A 350 0.90 -4.09 7.87
CA ILE A 350 1.73 -5.20 7.41
C ILE A 350 3.21 -4.81 7.43
N LEU A 351 3.55 -3.63 6.94
CA LEU A 351 4.93 -3.12 6.94
C LEU A 351 5.52 -3.08 8.35
N LYS A 352 4.80 -2.50 9.32
CA LYS A 352 5.27 -2.33 10.69
C LYS A 352 5.22 -3.63 11.50
N SER A 353 4.06 -4.29 11.53
CA SER A 353 3.85 -5.45 12.41
C SER A 353 4.12 -6.78 11.71
N GLY A 354 4.00 -6.85 10.39
CA GLY A 354 4.24 -8.05 9.58
C GLY A 354 5.69 -8.18 9.16
N CYS A 355 6.23 -7.16 8.51
CA CYS A 355 7.62 -7.13 8.06
C CYS A 355 8.58 -6.64 9.15
N LYS A 356 8.04 -6.12 10.27
CA LYS A 356 8.83 -5.58 11.38
C LYS A 356 9.88 -4.57 10.90
N ALA A 357 9.47 -3.69 10.01
CA ALA A 357 10.37 -2.72 9.39
C ALA A 357 11.08 -1.84 10.44
N GLU A 358 10.42 -1.53 11.56
CA GLU A 358 10.98 -0.76 12.67
C GLU A 358 12.02 -1.54 13.51
N GLU A 359 12.11 -2.87 13.34
CA GLU A 359 13.12 -3.73 14.01
C GLU A 359 14.39 -3.94 13.14
N ARG A 360 14.49 -3.33 11.94
CA ARG A 360 15.66 -3.44 11.07
C ARG A 360 16.86 -2.72 11.68
N GLN A 361 17.92 -3.46 11.98
CA GLN A 361 19.17 -2.93 12.56
C GLN A 361 20.19 -2.66 11.46
N LEU A 362 20.28 -1.41 11.05
CA LEU A 362 21.25 -0.92 10.05
C LEU A 362 21.88 0.38 10.59
N GLU A 363 23.16 0.59 10.25
CA GLU A 363 23.97 1.67 10.86
C GLU A 363 23.59 3.07 10.38
N THR A 364 22.92 3.20 9.21
CA THR A 364 22.56 4.51 8.67
C THR A 364 21.17 4.53 8.05
N ALA A 365 20.53 5.70 8.05
CA ALA A 365 19.25 5.94 7.41
C ALA A 365 19.28 5.57 5.91
N GLU A 366 20.39 5.80 5.22
CA GLU A 366 20.54 5.45 3.80
C GLU A 366 20.50 3.93 3.58
N ARG A 367 21.12 3.15 4.47
CA ARG A 367 21.02 1.69 4.44
C ARG A 367 19.60 1.23 4.76
N LEU A 368 18.92 1.91 5.71
CA LEU A 368 17.50 1.66 6.00
C LEU A 368 16.60 1.94 4.80
N LYS A 369 16.78 3.03 4.07
CA LYS A 369 16.00 3.35 2.87
C LYS A 369 16.10 2.25 1.82
N ARG A 370 17.30 1.70 1.59
CA ARG A 370 17.51 0.57 0.66
C ARG A 370 16.83 -0.72 1.12
N CYS A 371 16.85 -0.99 2.43
CA CYS A 371 16.17 -2.15 3.00
C CYS A 371 14.65 -1.98 2.92
N LEU A 372 14.13 -0.79 3.26
CA LEU A 372 12.72 -0.45 3.21
C LEU A 372 12.12 -0.56 1.81
N ALA A 373 12.92 -0.32 0.76
CA ALA A 373 12.47 -0.55 -0.60
C ALA A 373 11.99 -2.00 -0.79
N LEU A 374 12.71 -2.96 -0.25
CA LEU A 374 12.31 -4.37 -0.29
C LEU A 374 11.20 -4.72 0.70
N ASP A 375 11.27 -4.20 1.93
CA ASP A 375 10.23 -4.43 2.94
C ASP A 375 8.86 -3.93 2.46
N CYS A 376 8.80 -2.82 1.73
CA CYS A 376 7.56 -2.30 1.15
C CYS A 376 7.02 -3.19 0.03
N ILE A 377 7.87 -3.74 -0.84
CA ILE A 377 7.46 -4.68 -1.88
C ILE A 377 6.94 -5.99 -1.25
N VAL A 378 7.60 -6.48 -0.20
CA VAL A 378 7.14 -7.63 0.57
C VAL A 378 5.80 -7.34 1.26
N ALA A 379 5.66 -6.18 1.91
CA ALA A 379 4.41 -5.78 2.56
C ALA A 379 3.25 -5.70 1.57
N TRP A 380 3.49 -5.12 0.37
CA TRP A 380 2.50 -5.15 -0.69
C TRP A 380 2.14 -6.57 -1.12
N ARG A 381 3.13 -7.45 -1.35
CA ARG A 381 2.86 -8.85 -1.76
C ARG A 381 2.00 -9.57 -0.75
N VAL A 382 2.27 -9.39 0.54
CA VAL A 382 1.45 -9.94 1.64
C VAL A 382 0.03 -9.39 1.58
N LEU A 383 -0.14 -8.09 1.40
CA LEU A 383 -1.44 -7.46 1.25
C LEU A 383 -2.19 -8.02 0.04
N TYR A 384 -1.53 -8.15 -1.11
CA TYR A 384 -2.08 -8.72 -2.33
C TYR A 384 -2.62 -10.13 -2.12
N LEU A 385 -1.78 -11.02 -1.57
CA LEU A 385 -2.16 -12.43 -1.32
C LEU A 385 -3.34 -12.55 -0.35
N THR A 386 -3.35 -11.72 0.70
CA THR A 386 -4.42 -11.74 1.71
C THR A 386 -5.72 -11.09 1.23
N THR A 387 -5.66 -10.18 0.27
CA THR A 387 -6.84 -9.47 -0.26
C THR A 387 -7.49 -10.26 -1.39
N LYS A 388 -6.69 -10.78 -2.33
CA LYS A 388 -7.22 -11.51 -3.49
C LYS A 388 -8.14 -12.66 -3.11
N GLY A 389 -7.82 -13.38 -2.04
CA GLY A 389 -8.66 -14.47 -1.54
C GLY A 389 -10.02 -14.03 -0.98
N ARG A 390 -10.23 -12.74 -0.74
CA ARG A 390 -11.50 -12.18 -0.24
C ARG A 390 -12.35 -11.58 -1.36
N GLU A 391 -11.71 -10.92 -2.32
CA GLU A 391 -12.40 -10.15 -3.36
C GLU A 391 -12.87 -11.02 -4.54
N VAL A 392 -12.17 -12.12 -4.81
CA VAL A 392 -12.51 -13.09 -5.87
C VAL A 392 -12.59 -14.51 -5.33
N PRO A 393 -13.51 -14.78 -4.38
CA PRO A 393 -13.53 -16.01 -3.57
C PRO A 393 -13.75 -17.28 -4.40
N ASP A 394 -14.43 -17.16 -5.53
CA ASP A 394 -14.86 -18.32 -6.35
C ASP A 394 -13.83 -18.73 -7.41
N LEU A 395 -12.77 -17.98 -7.62
CA LEU A 395 -11.71 -18.37 -8.54
C LEU A 395 -10.99 -19.63 -8.02
N PRO A 396 -10.48 -20.50 -8.92
CA PRO A 396 -9.59 -21.59 -8.52
C PRO A 396 -8.38 -21.04 -7.76
N CYS A 397 -7.99 -21.71 -6.66
CA CYS A 397 -6.86 -21.22 -5.86
C CYS A 397 -5.53 -21.23 -6.63
N THR A 398 -5.43 -21.99 -7.72
CA THR A 398 -4.26 -22.05 -8.62
C THR A 398 -3.97 -20.73 -9.37
N VAL A 399 -4.89 -19.77 -9.35
CA VAL A 399 -4.61 -18.40 -9.82
C VAL A 399 -3.54 -17.69 -8.98
N VAL A 400 -3.36 -18.14 -7.71
CA VAL A 400 -2.46 -17.53 -6.72
C VAL A 400 -1.47 -18.53 -6.16
N PHE A 401 -1.86 -19.78 -6.01
CA PHE A 401 -1.10 -20.85 -5.35
C PHE A 401 -0.80 -22.00 -6.30
N GLU A 402 0.38 -22.56 -6.18
CA GLU A 402 0.74 -23.75 -6.94
C GLU A 402 -0.01 -25.00 -6.41
N GLU A 403 -0.08 -26.03 -7.27
CA GLU A 403 -0.85 -27.24 -6.96
C GLU A 403 -0.38 -27.94 -5.68
N HIS A 404 0.93 -28.05 -5.50
CA HIS A 404 1.53 -28.67 -4.33
C HIS A 404 1.34 -27.86 -3.03
N GLU A 405 1.17 -26.54 -3.12
CA GLU A 405 0.93 -25.68 -1.97
C GLU A 405 -0.45 -25.92 -1.37
N TRP A 406 -1.50 -25.86 -2.19
CA TRP A 406 -2.84 -26.08 -1.68
C TRP A 406 -3.04 -27.54 -1.26
N LYS A 407 -2.42 -28.52 -1.95
CA LYS A 407 -2.45 -29.93 -1.57
C LYS A 407 -1.77 -30.17 -0.22
N GLY A 408 -0.59 -29.58 0.00
CA GLY A 408 0.13 -29.65 1.28
C GLY A 408 -0.64 -28.99 2.42
N ALA A 409 -1.24 -27.82 2.19
CA ALA A 409 -2.09 -27.14 3.16
C ALA A 409 -3.34 -27.98 3.50
N TRP A 410 -4.00 -28.51 2.48
CA TRP A 410 -5.17 -29.38 2.65
C TRP A 410 -4.85 -30.61 3.50
N ALA A 411 -3.82 -31.34 3.08
CA ALA A 411 -3.39 -32.57 3.76
C ALA A 411 -3.10 -32.33 5.25
N PHE A 412 -2.38 -31.26 5.56
CA PHE A 412 -2.03 -30.90 6.93
C PHE A 412 -3.25 -30.49 7.77
N VAL A 413 -4.10 -29.60 7.23
CA VAL A 413 -5.26 -29.06 7.95
C VAL A 413 -6.32 -30.14 8.19
N HIS A 414 -6.55 -31.02 7.20
CA HIS A 414 -7.54 -32.08 7.29
C HIS A 414 -6.97 -33.40 7.81
N ARG A 415 -5.65 -33.46 8.08
CA ARG A 415 -4.96 -34.68 8.58
C ARG A 415 -5.21 -35.91 7.69
N THR A 416 -5.08 -35.72 6.38
CA THR A 416 -5.35 -36.76 5.38
C THR A 416 -4.34 -36.68 4.24
N THR A 417 -4.03 -37.85 3.66
CA THR A 417 -3.26 -37.91 2.40
C THR A 417 -4.15 -37.84 1.17
N LYS A 418 -5.48 -37.92 1.35
CA LYS A 418 -6.46 -37.80 0.26
C LYS A 418 -6.81 -36.32 0.07
N VAL A 419 -6.46 -35.77 -1.07
CA VAL A 419 -6.81 -34.40 -1.47
C VAL A 419 -7.95 -34.42 -2.48
N PRO A 420 -8.76 -33.35 -2.61
CA PRO A 420 -9.78 -33.23 -3.65
C PRO A 420 -9.17 -33.39 -5.05
N GLU A 421 -9.93 -34.02 -5.95
CA GLU A 421 -9.58 -34.07 -7.37
C GLU A 421 -9.78 -32.72 -8.04
N GLU A 422 -10.82 -31.98 -7.63
CA GLU A 422 -11.08 -30.61 -8.09
C GLU A 422 -10.25 -29.60 -7.31
N THR A 423 -9.72 -28.62 -8.03
CA THR A 423 -8.99 -27.49 -7.42
C THR A 423 -9.89 -26.70 -6.49
N PRO A 424 -9.54 -26.52 -5.20
CA PRO A 424 -10.31 -25.70 -4.28
C PRO A 424 -10.45 -24.26 -4.76
N LYS A 425 -11.52 -23.60 -4.34
CA LYS A 425 -11.70 -22.17 -4.57
C LYS A 425 -10.70 -21.37 -3.74
N LEU A 426 -10.42 -20.14 -4.17
CA LEU A 426 -9.49 -19.26 -3.49
C LEU A 426 -9.93 -18.95 -2.04
N GLN A 427 -11.25 -18.82 -1.79
CA GLN A 427 -11.79 -18.67 -0.43
C GLN A 427 -11.47 -19.87 0.48
N ASP A 428 -11.45 -21.09 -0.08
CA ASP A 428 -11.14 -22.28 0.70
C ASP A 428 -9.67 -22.33 1.06
N MET A 429 -8.80 -21.93 0.11
CA MET A 429 -7.38 -21.77 0.40
C MET A 429 -7.12 -20.68 1.47
N VAL A 430 -7.83 -19.55 1.43
CA VAL A 430 -7.76 -18.52 2.49
C VAL A 430 -8.18 -19.08 3.85
N ARG A 431 -9.21 -19.94 3.90
CA ARG A 431 -9.60 -20.61 5.15
C ARG A 431 -8.52 -21.59 5.63
N LEU A 432 -7.91 -22.34 4.72
CA LEU A 432 -6.79 -23.24 5.05
C LEU A 432 -5.61 -22.44 5.64
N LEU A 433 -5.21 -21.35 4.99
CA LEU A 433 -4.18 -20.43 5.49
C LEU A 433 -4.55 -19.83 6.84
N GLY A 434 -5.82 -19.45 7.02
CA GLY A 434 -6.32 -18.99 8.31
C GLY A 434 -6.09 -20.03 9.41
N ARG A 435 -6.45 -21.30 9.16
CA ARG A 435 -6.26 -22.41 10.11
C ARG A 435 -4.78 -22.69 10.38
N LEU A 436 -3.94 -22.65 9.36
CA LEU A 436 -2.48 -22.74 9.51
C LEU A 436 -1.92 -21.61 10.39
N GLY A 437 -2.49 -20.41 10.30
CA GLY A 437 -2.11 -19.25 11.11
C GLY A 437 -2.76 -19.17 12.49
N GLY A 438 -3.52 -20.21 12.90
CA GLY A 438 -4.14 -20.29 14.23
C GLY A 438 -5.58 -19.80 14.31
N HIS A 439 -6.26 -19.56 13.18
CA HIS A 439 -7.69 -19.26 13.15
C HIS A 439 -8.50 -20.55 13.45
N LEU A 440 -9.45 -20.47 14.38
CA LEU A 440 -10.20 -21.64 14.81
C LEU A 440 -11.26 -22.09 13.79
N GLY A 441 -11.75 -21.17 12.95
CA GLY A 441 -12.74 -21.48 11.90
C GLY A 441 -14.11 -21.92 12.44
N ARG A 442 -14.54 -21.39 13.59
CA ARG A 442 -15.86 -21.65 14.16
C ARG A 442 -16.95 -20.97 13.34
N LYS A 443 -18.21 -21.46 13.36
CA LYS A 443 -19.33 -20.88 12.59
C LYS A 443 -19.54 -19.37 12.82
N GLN A 444 -19.22 -18.87 14.01
CA GLN A 444 -19.33 -17.47 14.38
C GLN A 444 -18.04 -16.66 14.22
N ASP A 445 -16.94 -17.31 13.82
CA ASP A 445 -15.68 -16.62 13.60
C ASP A 445 -15.77 -15.83 12.29
N LYS A 446 -15.35 -14.56 12.34
CA LYS A 446 -15.17 -13.76 11.12
C LYS A 446 -14.03 -14.32 10.27
N GLN A 447 -13.93 -13.87 9.03
CA GLN A 447 -12.79 -14.18 8.15
C GLN A 447 -11.44 -13.93 8.86
N PRO A 448 -10.43 -14.80 8.65
CA PRO A 448 -9.12 -14.62 9.28
C PRO A 448 -8.49 -13.28 8.89
N GLY A 449 -7.97 -12.55 9.87
CA GLY A 449 -7.30 -11.27 9.64
C GLY A 449 -5.98 -11.42 8.87
N SER A 450 -5.47 -10.33 8.29
CA SER A 450 -4.24 -10.32 7.47
C SER A 450 -3.04 -10.96 8.18
N MET A 451 -2.85 -10.69 9.47
CA MET A 451 -1.75 -11.27 10.27
C MET A 451 -1.91 -12.78 10.49
N THR A 452 -3.15 -13.26 10.62
CA THR A 452 -3.42 -14.70 10.74
C THR A 452 -3.15 -15.41 9.41
N LEU A 453 -3.64 -14.83 8.31
CA LEU A 453 -3.34 -15.35 6.96
C LEU A 453 -1.85 -15.35 6.69
N TRP A 454 -1.18 -14.29 7.10
CA TRP A 454 0.26 -14.17 7.01
C TRP A 454 1.01 -15.32 7.73
N ARG A 455 0.67 -15.60 8.99
CA ARG A 455 1.26 -16.75 9.72
C ARG A 455 1.00 -18.07 9.01
N GLY A 456 -0.15 -18.20 8.39
CA GLY A 456 -0.49 -19.38 7.56
C GLY A 456 0.38 -19.46 6.31
N LEU A 457 0.57 -18.34 5.62
CA LEU A 457 1.46 -18.25 4.44
C LEU A 457 2.91 -18.63 4.79
N GLN A 458 3.41 -18.23 5.95
CA GLN A 458 4.76 -18.60 6.39
C GLN A 458 4.96 -20.12 6.57
N ARG A 459 3.89 -20.86 6.87
CA ARG A 459 3.92 -22.32 7.04
C ARG A 459 3.69 -23.09 5.75
N LEU A 460 3.08 -22.41 4.77
CA LEU A 460 2.66 -23.05 3.52
C LEU A 460 3.81 -23.72 2.78
N PRO A 461 4.97 -23.10 2.61
CA PRO A 461 6.07 -23.69 1.86
C PRO A 461 6.64 -24.97 2.49
N ASP A 462 6.72 -25.04 3.83
CA ASP A 462 7.17 -26.27 4.51
C ASP A 462 6.21 -27.42 4.19
N LEU A 463 4.91 -27.16 4.21
CA LEU A 463 3.88 -28.14 3.91
C LEU A 463 3.88 -28.54 2.43
N ALA A 464 4.09 -27.59 1.53
CA ALA A 464 4.23 -27.82 0.10
C ALA A 464 5.43 -28.72 -0.22
N GLY A 465 6.58 -28.41 0.38
CA GLY A 465 7.79 -29.23 0.25
C GLY A 465 7.63 -30.64 0.78
N MET A 466 6.98 -30.80 1.93
CA MET A 466 6.64 -32.12 2.49
C MET A 466 5.71 -32.90 1.56
N TRP A 467 4.71 -32.23 0.97
CA TRP A 467 3.80 -32.87 0.01
C TRP A 467 4.54 -33.43 -1.20
N LEU A 468 5.45 -32.64 -1.81
CA LEU A 468 6.26 -33.07 -2.95
C LEU A 468 7.16 -34.28 -2.62
N LEU A 469 7.77 -34.27 -1.43
CA LEU A 469 8.60 -35.37 -0.94
C LEU A 469 7.80 -36.67 -0.81
N PHE A 470 6.64 -36.65 -0.15
CA PHE A 470 5.85 -37.84 0.11
C PHE A 470 5.15 -38.38 -1.14
N ASN A 471 4.98 -37.59 -2.18
CA ASN A 471 4.35 -37.99 -3.44
C ASN A 471 5.36 -38.30 -4.56
N GLY A 472 6.66 -38.37 -4.26
CA GLY A 472 7.70 -38.80 -5.21
C GLY A 472 7.94 -37.77 -6.35
N GLN A 473 7.50 -36.51 -6.17
CA GLN A 473 7.64 -35.45 -7.18
C GLN A 473 8.97 -34.68 -7.05
N ILE A 474 9.75 -34.97 -6.02
CA ILE A 474 11.16 -34.55 -5.93
C ILE A 474 12.00 -35.80 -6.19
N ALA A 475 12.77 -35.82 -7.29
CA ALA A 475 13.75 -36.85 -7.52
C ALA A 475 14.72 -36.88 -6.33
N THR A 476 14.77 -38.02 -5.62
CA THR A 476 15.89 -38.31 -4.73
C THR A 476 17.08 -38.50 -5.65
N GLU A 477 18.04 -37.54 -5.64
CA GLU A 477 19.35 -37.82 -6.19
C GLU A 477 19.90 -39.00 -5.41
N GLU A 478 19.85 -40.20 -6.01
CA GLU A 478 20.62 -41.35 -5.59
C GLU A 478 22.10 -40.99 -5.83
N ASN A 479 22.91 -41.20 -4.80
CA ASN A 479 24.35 -40.95 -4.69
C ASN A 479 25.17 -41.36 -5.92
#